data_0c12314d50c9468cc16de238a16beeef
#
_entry.id   0c12314d50c9468cc16de238a16beeef
#
_cell.length_a   1.000
_cell.length_b   1.000
_cell.length_c   1.000
_cell.angle_alpha   90.00
_cell.angle_beta   90.00
_cell.angle_gamma   90.00
#
_symmetry.space_group_name_H-M   'P 1'
#
loop_
_entity.id
_entity.type
_entity.pdbx_description
1 polymer ?
#
loop_
_entity_poly.entity_id
_entity_poly.type
_entity_poly.pdbx_seq_one_letter_code
_entity_poly.pdbx_strand_id
1 'polypeptide(L)'
;LRENHRLSFPDCQRMAAWKSFVLIGCMLLAACGRIPERQLTESRPAPLLLVSIDGFRADYLDRGLTPTLSALAEGGVRAEYMRPSFPSLTFPNHYALITGMRPDHSGIVANTMEDPRIPDQKFALWNREAVQDPRWWNAATPLWTTAQRQGLNSGIMFWPGSEAPVDGKHAEFWSTYDKQFSGNSRVDRVLGWLDLPDATRPSLITLYLDTVDVIGHRFGPDSPELNHELDEVDGILRRLLDGLRARGLQEAINIVVVSDHGMMATSPDRVIYLDELLPETYARVISYGVLTGIEPLRGHGRDTEAILLAKHPHMRCWRKRELPARFHYG
;
A
#
# COMPACT_ATOMS: atom_id res chain seq x y z
N LEU A 1 -7.49 83.27 -47.95
CA LEU A 1 -6.16 83.90 -48.13
C LEU A 1 -5.16 83.02 -47.42
N ARG A 2 -4.15 82.56 -48.21
CA ARG A 2 -3.09 81.70 -47.83
C ARG A 2 -1.95 82.51 -47.15
N GLU A 3 -1.38 81.98 -46.11
CA GLU A 3 0.03 82.34 -45.78
C GLU A 3 0.81 81.11 -45.41
N ASN A 4 1.90 80.88 -46.15
CA ASN A 4 2.91 79.86 -45.98
C ASN A 4 3.93 80.31 -44.93
N HIS A 5 4.10 79.54 -43.87
CA HIS A 5 5.30 79.62 -43.05
C HIS A 5 6.20 78.42 -43.27
N ARG A 6 7.35 78.64 -43.92
CA ARG A 6 8.47 77.69 -44.03
C ARG A 6 9.19 77.68 -42.67
N LEU A 7 9.29 76.54 -42.04
CA LEU A 7 10.18 76.30 -40.92
C LEU A 7 11.49 75.70 -41.47
N SER A 8 12.59 76.36 -41.21
CA SER A 8 13.94 75.92 -41.54
C SER A 8 14.40 74.88 -40.50
N PHE A 9 14.93 73.78 -40.98
CA PHE A 9 15.51 72.74 -40.12
C PHE A 9 16.99 73.03 -39.79
N PRO A 10 17.43 72.89 -38.54
CA PRO A 10 18.85 73.00 -38.21
C PRO A 10 19.59 71.67 -38.39
N ASP A 11 20.83 71.79 -38.64
CA ASP A 11 21.89 70.89 -39.04
C ASP A 11 21.86 69.42 -38.63
N CYS A 12 22.05 68.57 -39.61
CA CYS A 12 22.07 67.12 -39.56
C CYS A 12 23.34 66.52 -38.84
N GLN A 13 24.29 67.34 -38.41
CA GLN A 13 25.59 66.85 -37.86
C GLN A 13 25.54 66.56 -36.34
N ARG A 14 24.56 67.01 -35.57
CA ARG A 14 24.47 66.74 -34.15
C ARG A 14 23.71 65.44 -33.81
N MET A 15 23.02 64.81 -34.75
CA MET A 15 22.27 63.60 -34.48
C MET A 15 23.10 62.31 -34.59
N ALA A 16 24.29 62.33 -35.22
CA ALA A 16 25.14 61.12 -35.32
C ALA A 16 25.84 60.74 -34.02
N ALA A 17 26.18 61.70 -33.17
CA ALA A 17 26.83 61.41 -31.88
C ALA A 17 25.89 60.83 -30.83
N TRP A 18 24.59 61.16 -30.88
CA TRP A 18 23.58 60.62 -29.92
C TRP A 18 23.14 59.21 -30.23
N LYS A 19 23.13 58.84 -31.49
CA LYS A 19 22.79 57.43 -31.89
C LYS A 19 23.87 56.44 -31.45
N SER A 20 25.13 56.85 -31.42
CA SER A 20 26.24 55.98 -30.96
C SER A 20 26.24 55.77 -29.44
N PHE A 21 25.83 56.75 -28.66
CA PHE A 21 25.70 56.63 -27.20
C PHE A 21 24.49 55.75 -26.78
N VAL A 22 23.39 55.81 -27.49
CA VAL A 22 22.22 54.98 -27.21
C VAL A 22 22.50 53.49 -27.60
N LEU A 23 23.23 53.23 -28.69
CA LEU A 23 23.61 51.84 -29.05
C LEU A 23 24.60 51.21 -28.06
N ILE A 24 25.55 51.96 -27.52
CA ILE A 24 26.51 51.49 -26.52
C ILE A 24 25.82 51.30 -25.18
N GLY A 25 24.87 52.12 -24.80
CA GLY A 25 24.03 51.97 -23.59
C GLY A 25 23.13 50.72 -23.66
N CYS A 26 22.55 50.43 -24.82
CA CYS A 26 21.72 49.18 -25.01
C CYS A 26 22.59 47.91 -25.06
N MET A 27 23.82 47.94 -25.55
CA MET A 27 24.71 46.77 -25.52
C MET A 27 25.27 46.48 -24.11
N LEU A 28 25.44 47.49 -23.27
CA LEU A 28 25.83 47.29 -21.85
C LEU A 28 24.71 46.80 -20.97
N LEU A 29 23.44 47.06 -21.30
CA LEU A 29 22.29 46.54 -20.58
C LEU A 29 21.93 45.12 -21.01
N ALA A 30 22.36 44.65 -22.17
CA ALA A 30 22.17 43.27 -22.62
C ALA A 30 23.20 42.29 -22.04
N ALA A 31 24.30 42.80 -21.42
CA ALA A 31 25.33 41.97 -20.79
C ALA A 31 25.07 41.69 -19.28
N CYS A 32 24.10 42.36 -18.66
CA CYS A 32 23.71 42.12 -17.28
C CYS A 32 22.37 41.40 -17.22
N GLY A 33 22.38 40.05 -17.26
CA GLY A 33 21.14 39.39 -16.91
C GLY A 33 20.86 38.01 -17.47
N ARG A 34 21.86 37.21 -17.72
CA ARG A 34 21.66 35.78 -17.54
C ARG A 34 22.15 35.45 -16.13
N ILE A 35 21.32 35.76 -15.12
CA ILE A 35 21.34 34.99 -13.87
C ILE A 35 21.15 33.54 -14.34
N PRO A 36 22.12 32.63 -14.13
CA PRO A 36 21.87 31.25 -14.37
C PRO A 36 20.66 30.93 -13.52
N GLU A 37 19.55 30.58 -14.19
CA GLU A 37 18.40 29.98 -13.56
C GLU A 37 18.99 28.80 -12.79
N ARG A 38 19.14 28.97 -11.48
CA ARG A 38 19.55 27.91 -10.59
C ARG A 38 18.42 26.91 -10.77
N GLN A 39 18.61 25.96 -11.70
CA GLN A 39 17.81 24.76 -11.69
C GLN A 39 17.92 24.26 -10.27
N LEU A 40 16.90 24.54 -9.48
CA LEU A 40 16.63 23.80 -8.28
C LEU A 40 16.52 22.37 -8.81
N THR A 41 17.62 21.63 -8.75
CA THR A 41 17.55 20.18 -8.83
C THR A 41 16.61 19.82 -7.71
N GLU A 42 15.34 19.60 -8.04
CA GLU A 42 14.38 19.07 -7.08
C GLU A 42 15.08 17.88 -6.49
N SER A 43 15.48 18.00 -5.23
CA SER A 43 16.12 16.89 -4.54
C SER A 43 15.09 15.76 -4.56
N ARG A 44 15.47 14.64 -5.15
CA ARG A 44 14.59 13.47 -5.18
C ARG A 44 14.10 13.21 -3.76
N PRO A 45 12.79 12.98 -3.55
CA PRO A 45 12.27 12.71 -2.22
C PRO A 45 12.95 11.47 -1.62
N ALA A 46 13.18 11.50 -0.31
CA ALA A 46 13.72 10.35 0.40
C ALA A 46 12.87 9.11 0.11
N PRO A 47 13.47 7.95 -0.22
CA PRO A 47 12.71 6.74 -0.48
C PRO A 47 11.85 6.37 0.73
N LEU A 48 10.69 5.78 0.46
CA LEU A 48 9.82 5.17 1.46
C LEU A 48 9.94 3.65 1.39
N LEU A 49 10.30 3.03 2.51
CA LEU A 49 10.27 1.59 2.72
C LEU A 49 9.09 1.26 3.64
N LEU A 50 8.07 0.64 3.08
CA LEU A 50 6.88 0.17 3.80
C LEU A 50 7.04 -1.33 4.07
N VAL A 51 7.22 -1.69 5.32
CA VAL A 51 7.36 -3.08 5.78
C VAL A 51 6.03 -3.53 6.39
N SER A 52 5.48 -4.64 5.93
CA SER A 52 4.34 -5.30 6.58
C SER A 52 4.78 -6.62 7.20
N ILE A 53 4.42 -6.82 8.47
CA ILE A 53 4.55 -8.09 9.18
C ILE A 53 3.13 -8.59 9.41
N ASP A 54 2.71 -9.60 8.64
CA ASP A 54 1.36 -10.15 8.68
C ASP A 54 1.03 -10.74 10.05
N GLY A 55 -0.15 -10.43 10.57
CA GLY A 55 -0.62 -10.97 11.84
C GLY A 55 0.11 -10.48 13.09
N PHE A 56 0.98 -9.47 12.97
CA PHE A 56 1.78 -8.94 14.08
C PHE A 56 0.92 -8.10 15.02
N ARG A 57 0.49 -8.68 16.13
CA ARG A 57 -0.34 -8.03 17.15
C ARG A 57 0.46 -6.96 17.91
N ALA A 58 -0.18 -5.84 18.25
CA ALA A 58 0.49 -4.68 18.84
C ALA A 58 1.29 -4.99 20.11
N ASP A 59 0.79 -5.91 20.95
CA ASP A 59 1.44 -6.33 22.20
C ASP A 59 2.65 -7.24 22.01
N TYR A 60 2.91 -7.75 20.80
CA TYR A 60 4.10 -8.53 20.52
C TYR A 60 5.39 -7.73 20.72
N LEU A 61 5.33 -6.41 20.48
CA LEU A 61 6.44 -5.50 20.77
C LEU A 61 6.81 -5.45 22.27
N ASP A 62 5.85 -5.70 23.14
CA ASP A 62 6.04 -5.59 24.58
C ASP A 62 6.51 -6.91 25.21
N ARG A 63 6.69 -7.97 24.41
CA ARG A 63 7.20 -9.28 24.87
C ARG A 63 8.72 -9.31 25.10
N GLY A 64 9.46 -8.29 24.66
CA GLY A 64 10.93 -8.24 24.76
C GLY A 64 11.66 -9.17 23.78
N LEU A 65 10.96 -9.69 22.75
CA LEU A 65 11.50 -10.62 21.76
C LEU A 65 11.92 -9.93 20.45
N THR A 66 11.64 -8.64 20.32
CA THR A 66 11.87 -7.87 19.08
C THR A 66 12.70 -6.62 19.37
N PRO A 67 13.98 -6.77 19.79
CA PRO A 67 14.82 -5.63 20.18
C PRO A 67 15.09 -4.65 19.04
N THR A 68 15.17 -5.12 17.79
CA THR A 68 15.37 -4.26 16.61
C THR A 68 14.14 -3.38 16.36
N LEU A 69 12.93 -3.96 16.41
CA LEU A 69 11.69 -3.21 16.30
C LEU A 69 11.51 -2.24 17.47
N SER A 70 11.88 -2.65 18.69
CA SER A 70 11.82 -1.79 19.87
C SER A 70 12.74 -0.59 19.71
N ALA A 71 13.97 -0.79 19.24
CA ALA A 71 14.91 0.31 18.96
C ALA A 71 14.41 1.25 17.87
N LEU A 72 13.77 0.73 16.81
CA LEU A 72 13.10 1.58 15.81
C LEU A 72 11.96 2.42 16.41
N ALA A 73 11.18 1.84 17.30
CA ALA A 73 10.08 2.51 18.00
C ALA A 73 10.60 3.62 18.94
N GLU A 74 11.68 3.37 19.67
CA GLU A 74 12.33 4.35 20.55
C GLU A 74 12.97 5.50 19.79
N GLY A 75 13.58 5.22 18.63
CA GLY A 75 14.21 6.22 17.77
C GLY A 75 13.23 6.94 16.82
N GLY A 76 11.97 6.52 16.78
CA GLY A 76 10.97 7.01 15.85
C GLY A 76 9.65 7.38 16.51
N VAL A 77 8.55 6.97 15.86
CA VAL A 77 7.18 7.16 16.36
C VAL A 77 6.47 5.81 16.41
N ARG A 78 6.00 5.41 17.58
CA ARG A 78 5.18 4.21 17.78
C ARG A 78 3.74 4.61 18.09
N ALA A 79 2.79 4.08 17.34
CA ALA A 79 1.38 4.11 17.74
C ALA A 79 1.12 3.04 18.82
N GLU A 80 0.18 3.28 19.71
CA GLU A 80 -0.25 2.26 20.68
C GLU A 80 -0.76 1.00 19.98
N TYR A 81 -1.56 1.18 18.94
CA TYR A 81 -2.01 0.14 18.01
C TYR A 81 -2.51 0.74 16.70
N MET A 82 -2.64 -0.07 15.68
CA MET A 82 -3.34 0.26 14.44
C MET A 82 -4.63 -0.56 14.36
N ARG A 83 -5.76 0.13 14.14
CA ARG A 83 -7.03 -0.56 13.96
C ARG A 83 -7.19 -1.02 12.51
N PRO A 84 -7.31 -2.33 12.25
CA PRO A 84 -7.53 -2.82 10.90
C PRO A 84 -8.90 -2.38 10.37
N SER A 85 -9.04 -2.33 9.06
CA SER A 85 -10.34 -2.23 8.39
C SER A 85 -11.10 -3.53 8.59
N PHE A 86 -12.44 -3.43 8.63
CA PHE A 86 -13.29 -4.62 8.62
C PHE A 86 -13.46 -5.13 7.17
N PRO A 87 -13.35 -6.45 6.93
CA PRO A 87 -12.97 -7.49 7.88
C PRO A 87 -11.46 -7.49 8.14
N SER A 88 -11.05 -7.94 9.35
CA SER A 88 -9.64 -8.06 9.73
C SER A 88 -9.00 -9.28 9.06
N LEU A 89 -8.77 -9.18 7.76
CA LEU A 89 -8.24 -10.23 6.89
C LEU A 89 -7.09 -9.68 6.05
N THR A 90 -6.18 -10.54 5.65
CA THR A 90 -4.93 -10.20 4.96
C THR A 90 -5.12 -9.36 3.70
N PHE A 91 -5.86 -9.88 2.71
CA PHE A 91 -6.00 -9.19 1.41
C PHE A 91 -6.75 -7.87 1.53
N PRO A 92 -7.92 -7.79 2.20
CA PRO A 92 -8.62 -6.52 2.41
C PRO A 92 -7.76 -5.45 3.08
N ASN A 93 -6.99 -5.81 4.11
CA ASN A 93 -6.21 -4.84 4.87
C ASN A 93 -4.94 -4.41 4.14
N HIS A 94 -4.21 -5.33 3.52
CA HIS A 94 -3.05 -4.94 2.71
C HIS A 94 -3.45 -4.04 1.54
N TYR A 95 -4.61 -4.30 0.91
CA TYR A 95 -5.07 -3.44 -0.17
C TYR A 95 -5.59 -2.10 0.35
N ALA A 96 -6.21 -2.07 1.54
CA ALA A 96 -6.57 -0.82 2.21
C ALA A 96 -5.34 0.03 2.55
N LEU A 97 -4.26 -0.58 3.08
CA LEU A 97 -3.00 0.10 3.41
C LEU A 97 -2.36 0.77 2.19
N ILE A 98 -2.39 0.11 1.04
CA ILE A 98 -1.69 0.59 -0.16
C ILE A 98 -2.55 1.47 -1.07
N THR A 99 -3.86 1.52 -0.84
CA THR A 99 -4.79 2.34 -1.64
C THR A 99 -5.42 3.49 -0.86
N GLY A 100 -5.39 3.43 0.48
CA GLY A 100 -6.14 4.34 1.35
C GLY A 100 -7.66 4.14 1.30
N MET A 101 -8.13 3.08 0.61
CA MET A 101 -9.56 2.79 0.43
C MET A 101 -9.97 1.63 1.31
N ARG A 102 -11.16 1.73 1.93
CA ARG A 102 -11.73 0.61 2.69
C ARG A 102 -12.17 -0.53 1.78
N PRO A 103 -12.30 -1.76 2.30
CA PRO A 103 -12.61 -2.94 1.49
C PRO A 103 -13.85 -2.82 0.62
N ASP A 104 -14.94 -2.22 1.11
CA ASP A 104 -16.18 -1.99 0.37
C ASP A 104 -16.03 -1.02 -0.82
N HIS A 105 -15.02 -0.13 -0.77
CA HIS A 105 -14.69 0.80 -1.85
C HIS A 105 -13.58 0.28 -2.77
N SER A 106 -12.62 -0.48 -2.22
CA SER A 106 -11.53 -1.03 -3.01
C SER A 106 -11.90 -2.30 -3.78
N GLY A 107 -13.02 -2.93 -3.43
CA GLY A 107 -13.51 -4.16 -4.05
C GLY A 107 -12.91 -5.44 -3.48
N ILE A 108 -11.81 -5.37 -2.73
CA ILE A 108 -11.19 -6.54 -2.07
C ILE A 108 -11.82 -6.71 -0.69
N VAL A 109 -12.96 -7.37 -0.65
CA VAL A 109 -13.82 -7.45 0.55
C VAL A 109 -13.54 -8.65 1.45
N ALA A 110 -12.85 -9.67 0.94
CA ALA A 110 -12.48 -10.87 1.71
C ALA A 110 -11.27 -11.59 1.08
N ASN A 111 -10.68 -12.55 1.81
CA ASN A 111 -9.67 -13.46 1.26
C ASN A 111 -10.27 -14.47 0.26
N THR A 112 -11.58 -14.68 0.33
CA THR A 112 -12.37 -15.48 -0.63
C THR A 112 -13.66 -14.72 -0.91
N MET A 113 -13.96 -14.45 -2.17
CA MET A 113 -15.13 -13.64 -2.57
C MET A 113 -15.58 -13.96 -4.00
N GLU A 114 -16.77 -13.50 -4.31
CA GLU A 114 -17.37 -13.59 -5.64
C GLU A 114 -17.92 -12.23 -6.04
N ASP A 115 -17.85 -11.90 -7.32
CA ASP A 115 -18.44 -10.69 -7.89
C ASP A 115 -19.32 -11.07 -9.09
N PRO A 116 -20.61 -10.70 -9.12
CA PRO A 116 -21.48 -10.97 -10.27
C PRO A 116 -20.97 -10.40 -11.60
N ARG A 117 -20.08 -9.41 -11.56
CA ARG A 117 -19.43 -8.82 -12.74
C ARG A 117 -18.27 -9.70 -13.27
N ILE A 118 -17.81 -10.68 -12.46
CA ILE A 118 -16.76 -11.64 -12.78
C ILE A 118 -17.29 -13.06 -12.54
N PRO A 119 -18.35 -13.48 -13.28
CA PRO A 119 -19.06 -14.73 -13.00
C PRO A 119 -18.27 -16.00 -13.35
N ASP A 120 -17.21 -15.84 -14.12
CA ASP A 120 -16.33 -16.90 -14.60
C ASP A 120 -15.22 -17.28 -13.62
N GLN A 121 -15.08 -16.51 -12.52
CA GLN A 121 -13.97 -16.72 -11.60
C GLN A 121 -14.38 -16.45 -10.15
N LYS A 122 -13.93 -17.31 -9.25
CA LYS A 122 -13.98 -17.08 -7.80
C LYS A 122 -12.63 -16.61 -7.32
N PHE A 123 -12.61 -15.45 -6.63
CA PHE A 123 -11.41 -14.97 -5.96
C PHE A 123 -11.11 -15.81 -4.71
N ALA A 124 -9.87 -16.23 -4.58
CA ALA A 124 -9.32 -16.77 -3.34
C ALA A 124 -7.82 -16.50 -3.30
N LEU A 125 -7.29 -16.19 -2.13
CA LEU A 125 -5.86 -15.82 -1.97
C LEU A 125 -4.89 -16.91 -2.49
N TRP A 126 -5.31 -18.17 -2.55
CA TRP A 126 -4.55 -19.30 -3.12
C TRP A 126 -4.81 -19.52 -4.61
N ASN A 127 -5.81 -18.87 -5.20
CA ASN A 127 -6.10 -18.98 -6.63
C ASN A 127 -5.21 -17.99 -7.40
N ARG A 128 -4.12 -18.51 -7.97
CA ARG A 128 -3.11 -17.71 -8.66
C ARG A 128 -3.67 -16.92 -9.85
N GLU A 129 -4.60 -17.51 -10.61
CA GLU A 129 -5.23 -16.86 -11.74
C GLU A 129 -6.07 -15.64 -11.28
N ALA A 130 -6.85 -15.82 -10.22
CA ALA A 130 -7.68 -14.73 -9.67
C ALA A 130 -6.82 -13.60 -9.06
N VAL A 131 -5.76 -13.94 -8.33
CA VAL A 131 -4.85 -12.96 -7.73
C VAL A 131 -4.15 -12.10 -8.79
N GLN A 132 -3.91 -12.64 -9.97
CA GLN A 132 -3.26 -11.94 -11.08
C GLN A 132 -4.26 -11.26 -12.03
N ASP A 133 -5.55 -11.50 -11.89
CA ASP A 133 -6.57 -10.93 -12.77
C ASP A 133 -6.89 -9.47 -12.37
N PRO A 134 -6.61 -8.49 -13.23
CA PRO A 134 -6.83 -7.07 -12.94
C PRO A 134 -8.29 -6.72 -12.67
N ARG A 135 -9.24 -7.53 -13.09
CA ARG A 135 -10.68 -7.28 -12.88
C ARG A 135 -11.03 -7.14 -11.39
N TRP A 136 -10.30 -7.86 -10.52
CA TRP A 136 -10.50 -7.81 -9.08
C TRP A 136 -9.90 -6.53 -8.43
N TRP A 137 -8.88 -5.92 -9.04
CA TRP A 137 -8.06 -4.87 -8.42
C TRP A 137 -8.33 -3.47 -8.95
N ASN A 138 -9.13 -3.33 -10.02
CA ASN A 138 -9.30 -2.04 -10.73
C ASN A 138 -10.22 -1.04 -10.01
N ALA A 139 -10.85 -1.39 -8.88
CA ALA A 139 -11.72 -0.46 -8.14
C ALA A 139 -10.95 0.60 -7.35
N ALA A 140 -9.66 0.41 -7.11
CA ALA A 140 -8.81 1.37 -6.41
C ALA A 140 -7.41 1.46 -7.05
N THR A 141 -6.72 2.58 -6.81
CA THR A 141 -5.38 2.81 -7.34
C THR A 141 -4.35 2.59 -6.22
N PRO A 142 -3.49 1.58 -6.33
CA PRO A 142 -2.44 1.35 -5.33
C PRO A 142 -1.32 2.40 -5.41
N LEU A 143 -0.62 2.57 -4.31
CA LEU A 143 0.41 3.59 -4.15
C LEU A 143 1.54 3.47 -5.19
N TRP A 144 1.90 2.26 -5.62
CA TRP A 144 2.90 2.06 -6.69
C TRP A 144 2.44 2.61 -8.04
N THR A 145 1.16 2.46 -8.39
CA THR A 145 0.60 3.06 -9.60
C THR A 145 0.56 4.60 -9.48
N THR A 146 0.24 5.12 -8.31
CA THR A 146 0.29 6.57 -8.02
C THR A 146 1.71 7.10 -8.15
N ALA A 147 2.72 6.39 -7.63
CA ALA A 147 4.13 6.74 -7.75
C ALA A 147 4.57 6.78 -9.23
N GLN A 148 4.20 5.75 -10.03
CA GLN A 148 4.51 5.71 -11.45
C GLN A 148 3.88 6.86 -12.25
N ARG A 149 2.63 7.24 -11.92
CA ARG A 149 1.97 8.41 -12.54
C ARG A 149 2.71 9.72 -12.25
N GLN A 150 3.51 9.77 -11.19
CA GLN A 150 4.37 10.89 -10.81
C GLN A 150 5.83 10.74 -11.29
N GLY A 151 6.12 9.74 -12.13
CA GLY A 151 7.46 9.49 -12.65
C GLY A 151 8.43 8.85 -11.66
N LEU A 152 7.93 8.25 -10.58
CA LEU A 152 8.72 7.55 -9.57
C LEU A 152 8.67 6.04 -9.79
N ASN A 153 9.81 5.37 -9.65
CA ASN A 153 9.89 3.91 -9.69
C ASN A 153 9.47 3.30 -8.35
N SER A 154 8.90 2.11 -8.42
CA SER A 154 8.48 1.34 -7.24
C SER A 154 9.07 -0.07 -7.26
N GLY A 155 9.46 -0.58 -6.10
CA GLY A 155 9.92 -1.96 -5.90
C GLY A 155 9.00 -2.67 -4.90
N ILE A 156 8.28 -3.69 -5.36
CA ILE A 156 7.26 -4.38 -4.55
C ILE A 156 7.74 -5.79 -4.24
N MET A 157 8.21 -5.99 -2.99
CA MET A 157 8.64 -7.29 -2.51
C MET A 157 7.47 -7.97 -1.80
N PHE A 158 6.64 -8.63 -2.61
CA PHE A 158 5.45 -9.37 -2.22
C PHE A 158 4.43 -8.53 -1.43
N TRP A 159 3.55 -7.86 -2.12
CA TRP A 159 2.42 -7.19 -1.48
C TRP A 159 1.12 -7.68 -2.10
N PRO A 160 0.08 -8.05 -1.31
CA PRO A 160 -1.21 -8.44 -1.86
C PRO A 160 -1.75 -7.44 -2.88
N GLY A 161 -2.03 -7.93 -4.09
CA GLY A 161 -2.47 -7.11 -5.22
C GLY A 161 -1.37 -6.66 -6.18
N SER A 162 -0.08 -6.82 -5.85
CA SER A 162 1.01 -6.39 -6.73
C SER A 162 1.22 -7.28 -7.96
N GLU A 163 0.62 -8.46 -7.97
CA GLU A 163 0.78 -9.41 -9.08
C GLU A 163 -0.21 -9.16 -10.23
N ALA A 164 -1.22 -8.32 -10.00
CA ALA A 164 -2.14 -7.90 -11.03
C ALA A 164 -1.71 -6.55 -11.63
N PRO A 165 -1.76 -6.37 -12.94
CA PRO A 165 -1.53 -5.07 -13.53
C PRO A 165 -2.71 -4.14 -13.23
N VAL A 166 -2.44 -2.98 -12.65
CA VAL A 166 -3.42 -1.90 -12.50
C VAL A 166 -3.14 -0.84 -13.56
N ASP A 167 -4.17 -0.35 -14.24
CA ASP A 167 -4.02 0.49 -15.45
C ASP A 167 -3.12 -0.16 -16.52
N GLY A 168 -3.16 -1.48 -16.63
CA GLY A 168 -2.35 -2.25 -17.59
C GLY A 168 -0.86 -2.31 -17.28
N LYS A 169 -0.43 -1.92 -16.07
CA LYS A 169 0.99 -1.88 -15.66
C LYS A 169 1.21 -2.50 -14.28
N HIS A 170 2.33 -3.16 -14.14
CA HIS A 170 2.89 -3.52 -12.84
C HIS A 170 3.79 -2.41 -12.29
N ALA A 171 4.22 -2.55 -11.04
CA ALA A 171 5.35 -1.79 -10.51
C ALA A 171 6.62 -2.09 -11.34
N GLU A 172 7.61 -1.18 -11.32
CA GLU A 172 8.86 -1.35 -12.09
C GLU A 172 9.61 -2.62 -11.66
N PHE A 173 9.67 -2.87 -10.35
CA PHE A 173 10.25 -4.08 -9.79
C PHE A 173 9.19 -4.81 -8.98
N TRP A 174 8.87 -6.02 -9.38
CA TRP A 174 7.93 -6.90 -8.70
C TRP A 174 8.25 -8.36 -8.99
N SER A 175 7.64 -9.26 -8.25
CA SER A 175 7.73 -10.70 -8.47
C SER A 175 6.43 -11.38 -8.08
N THR A 176 6.14 -12.50 -8.71
CA THR A 176 5.11 -13.43 -8.24
C THR A 176 5.46 -13.92 -6.83
N TYR A 177 4.47 -13.92 -5.94
CA TYR A 177 4.66 -14.39 -4.57
C TYR A 177 5.16 -15.84 -4.54
N ASP A 178 6.23 -16.04 -3.78
CA ASP A 178 6.83 -17.34 -3.50
C ASP A 178 7.06 -17.48 -1.99
N LYS A 179 6.31 -18.38 -1.35
CA LYS A 179 6.44 -18.66 0.09
C LYS A 179 7.79 -19.26 0.48
N GLN A 180 8.54 -19.84 -0.46
CA GLN A 180 9.86 -20.41 -0.22
C GLN A 180 10.98 -19.36 -0.30
N PHE A 181 10.66 -18.15 -0.84
CA PHE A 181 11.61 -17.06 -0.90
C PHE A 181 11.74 -16.46 0.51
N SER A 182 12.84 -16.79 1.21
CA SER A 182 13.01 -16.48 2.63
C SER A 182 12.98 -14.97 2.93
N GLY A 183 12.64 -14.58 4.16
CA GLY A 183 12.67 -13.19 4.60
C GLY A 183 14.01 -12.51 4.38
N ASN A 184 15.12 -13.22 4.64
CA ASN A 184 16.47 -12.73 4.36
C ASN A 184 16.69 -12.49 2.85
N SER A 185 16.22 -13.38 1.99
CA SER A 185 16.30 -13.19 0.53
C SER A 185 15.44 -12.02 0.04
N ARG A 186 14.29 -11.79 0.68
CA ARG A 186 13.44 -10.61 0.42
C ARG A 186 14.18 -9.32 0.77
N VAL A 187 14.86 -9.29 1.93
CA VAL A 187 15.70 -8.16 2.34
C VAL A 187 16.85 -7.94 1.36
N ASP A 188 17.56 -8.99 0.96
CA ASP A 188 18.66 -8.88 0.00
C ASP A 188 18.19 -8.31 -1.35
N ARG A 189 16.99 -8.70 -1.80
CA ARG A 189 16.37 -8.14 -3.01
C ARG A 189 16.08 -6.64 -2.86
N VAL A 190 15.51 -6.23 -1.73
CA VAL A 190 15.22 -4.81 -1.42
C VAL A 190 16.52 -4.00 -1.37
N LEU A 191 17.54 -4.49 -0.69
CA LEU A 191 18.85 -3.84 -0.63
C LEU A 191 19.51 -3.73 -2.00
N GLY A 192 19.37 -4.76 -2.84
CA GLY A 192 19.84 -4.74 -4.24
C GLY A 192 19.13 -3.67 -5.08
N TRP A 193 17.86 -3.39 -4.85
CA TRP A 193 17.17 -2.28 -5.53
C TRP A 193 17.69 -0.91 -5.07
N LEU A 194 18.11 -0.79 -3.82
CA LEU A 194 18.70 0.45 -3.31
C LEU A 194 20.13 0.70 -3.85
N ASP A 195 20.81 -0.32 -4.33
CA ASP A 195 22.12 -0.21 -5.01
C ASP A 195 22.01 0.28 -6.46
N LEU A 196 20.81 0.36 -7.02
CA LEU A 196 20.61 0.84 -8.40
C LEU A 196 20.97 2.32 -8.54
N PRO A 197 21.35 2.78 -9.75
CA PRO A 197 21.56 4.19 -10.03
C PRO A 197 20.32 5.03 -9.70
N ASP A 198 20.51 6.29 -9.31
CA ASP A 198 19.43 7.20 -8.89
C ASP A 198 18.28 7.28 -9.92
N ALA A 199 18.57 7.23 -11.20
CA ALA A 199 17.54 7.30 -12.24
C ALA A 199 16.58 6.09 -12.25
N THR A 200 17.02 4.94 -11.76
CA THR A 200 16.26 3.67 -11.78
C THR A 200 15.89 3.17 -10.39
N ARG A 201 16.57 3.67 -9.35
CA ARG A 201 16.29 3.28 -7.95
C ARG A 201 14.85 3.56 -7.58
N PRO A 202 14.11 2.61 -6.98
CA PRO A 202 12.75 2.87 -6.53
C PRO A 202 12.71 3.90 -5.40
N SER A 203 11.69 4.77 -5.44
CA SER A 203 11.37 5.74 -4.38
C SER A 203 10.31 5.20 -3.41
N LEU A 204 9.52 4.22 -3.85
CA LEU A 204 8.60 3.45 -3.02
C LEU A 204 9.05 2.00 -3.03
N ILE A 205 9.26 1.44 -1.86
CA ILE A 205 9.61 0.02 -1.71
C ILE A 205 8.65 -0.59 -0.69
N THR A 206 8.11 -1.76 -0.99
CA THR A 206 7.39 -2.57 -0.01
C THR A 206 8.18 -3.82 0.33
N LEU A 207 8.03 -4.30 1.56
CA LEU A 207 8.56 -5.57 2.04
C LEU A 207 7.48 -6.26 2.85
N TYR A 208 7.03 -7.43 2.42
CA TYR A 208 6.02 -8.23 3.09
C TYR A 208 6.64 -9.47 3.73
N LEU A 209 6.32 -9.69 5.01
CA LEU A 209 6.76 -10.82 5.83
C LEU A 209 5.51 -11.52 6.39
N ASP A 210 5.30 -12.78 6.02
CA ASP A 210 4.06 -13.54 6.28
C ASP A 210 4.19 -14.58 7.40
N THR A 211 5.39 -14.83 7.90
CA THR A 211 5.65 -16.00 8.74
C THR A 211 5.03 -15.91 10.13
N VAL A 212 4.88 -14.72 10.71
CA VAL A 212 4.24 -14.53 12.03
C VAL A 212 2.76 -14.96 11.97
N ASP A 213 2.04 -14.58 10.90
CA ASP A 213 0.66 -15.02 10.69
C ASP A 213 0.58 -16.55 10.53
N VAL A 214 1.41 -17.12 9.68
CA VAL A 214 1.45 -18.58 9.41
C VAL A 214 1.69 -19.36 10.70
N ILE A 215 2.66 -18.96 11.53
CA ILE A 215 2.97 -19.63 12.78
C ILE A 215 1.87 -19.38 13.81
N GLY A 216 1.32 -18.17 13.88
CA GLY A 216 0.19 -17.82 14.75
C GLY A 216 -1.05 -18.66 14.45
N HIS A 217 -1.37 -18.88 13.19
CA HIS A 217 -2.47 -19.76 12.79
C HIS A 217 -2.24 -21.22 13.18
N ARG A 218 -1.02 -21.70 13.07
CA ARG A 218 -0.68 -23.09 13.32
C ARG A 218 -0.59 -23.47 14.80
N PHE A 219 -0.01 -22.60 15.60
CA PHE A 219 0.35 -22.90 16.99
C PHE A 219 -0.37 -22.01 18.01
N GLY A 220 -0.98 -20.93 17.56
CA GLY A 220 -1.65 -19.94 18.40
C GLY A 220 -0.75 -18.75 18.76
N PRO A 221 -1.41 -17.60 19.13
CA PRO A 221 -0.71 -16.34 19.35
C PRO A 221 0.21 -16.29 20.58
N ASP A 222 0.07 -17.24 21.49
CA ASP A 222 0.80 -17.26 22.76
C ASP A 222 1.74 -18.49 22.87
N SER A 223 1.99 -19.17 21.74
CA SER A 223 2.84 -20.36 21.68
C SER A 223 4.33 -20.03 21.74
N PRO A 224 5.16 -20.96 22.21
CA PRO A 224 6.62 -20.84 22.10
C PRO A 224 7.13 -20.73 20.66
N GLU A 225 6.45 -21.38 19.72
CA GLU A 225 6.79 -21.34 18.30
C GLU A 225 6.59 -19.93 17.73
N LEU A 226 5.50 -19.24 18.13
CA LEU A 226 5.30 -17.86 17.74
C LEU A 226 6.34 -16.93 18.37
N ASN A 227 6.69 -17.15 19.63
CA ASN A 227 7.75 -16.37 20.27
C ASN A 227 9.09 -16.53 19.57
N HIS A 228 9.42 -17.73 19.11
CA HIS A 228 10.61 -17.96 18.28
C HIS A 228 10.52 -17.23 16.92
N GLU A 229 9.35 -17.27 16.28
CA GLU A 229 9.16 -16.57 15.00
C GLU A 229 9.27 -15.05 15.13
N LEU A 230 8.85 -14.47 16.26
CA LEU A 230 9.05 -13.04 16.53
C LEU A 230 10.54 -12.67 16.57
N ASP A 231 11.39 -13.50 17.18
CA ASP A 231 12.84 -13.31 17.21
C ASP A 231 13.45 -13.46 15.80
N GLU A 232 13.01 -14.45 15.03
CA GLU A 232 13.44 -14.65 13.63
C GLU A 232 13.11 -13.43 12.75
N VAL A 233 11.88 -12.93 12.82
CA VAL A 233 11.45 -11.73 12.06
C VAL A 233 12.25 -10.49 12.51
N ASP A 234 12.52 -10.33 13.80
CA ASP A 234 13.38 -9.25 14.29
C ASP A 234 14.80 -9.35 13.72
N GLY A 235 15.34 -10.58 13.61
CA GLY A 235 16.61 -10.86 12.94
C GLY A 235 16.63 -10.46 11.46
N ILE A 236 15.52 -10.68 10.74
CA ILE A 236 15.35 -10.25 9.35
C ILE A 236 15.38 -8.71 9.27
N LEU A 237 14.69 -8.02 10.17
CA LEU A 237 14.70 -6.56 10.23
C LEU A 237 16.07 -6.00 10.61
N ARG A 238 16.78 -6.64 11.53
CA ARG A 238 18.18 -6.28 11.86
C ARG A 238 19.06 -6.35 10.62
N ARG A 239 18.97 -7.44 9.83
CA ARG A 239 19.68 -7.56 8.55
C ARG A 239 19.36 -6.39 7.60
N LEU A 240 18.08 -6.00 7.51
CA LEU A 240 17.66 -4.87 6.71
C LEU A 240 18.32 -3.57 7.18
N LEU A 241 18.26 -3.27 8.47
CA LEU A 241 18.83 -2.03 9.03
C LEU A 241 20.36 -2.00 8.92
N ASP A 242 21.02 -3.13 9.14
CA ASP A 242 22.49 -3.24 8.95
C ASP A 242 22.85 -3.03 7.47
N GLY A 243 22.06 -3.57 6.55
CA GLY A 243 22.23 -3.36 5.12
C GLY A 243 22.03 -1.89 4.71
N LEU A 244 21.07 -1.18 5.30
CA LEU A 244 20.86 0.26 5.09
C LEU A 244 22.02 1.07 5.66
N ARG A 245 22.48 0.72 6.87
CA ARG A 245 23.64 1.38 7.52
C ARG A 245 24.90 1.23 6.69
N ALA A 246 25.19 0.03 6.19
CA ALA A 246 26.35 -0.24 5.33
C ALA A 246 26.34 0.59 4.03
N ARG A 247 25.19 1.06 3.59
CA ARG A 247 24.98 1.91 2.42
C ARG A 247 24.90 3.41 2.76
N GLY A 248 24.98 3.78 4.02
CA GLY A 248 24.79 5.17 4.47
C GLY A 248 23.37 5.69 4.27
N LEU A 249 22.38 4.78 4.19
CA LEU A 249 20.98 5.13 3.89
C LEU A 249 20.08 5.21 5.13
N GLN A 250 20.58 4.88 6.32
CA GLN A 250 19.75 4.82 7.53
C GLN A 250 19.04 6.15 7.85
N GLU A 251 19.66 7.28 7.56
CA GLU A 251 19.09 8.62 7.77
C GLU A 251 18.47 9.22 6.48
N ALA A 252 18.60 8.51 5.37
CA ALA A 252 18.16 8.97 4.05
C ALA A 252 16.90 8.26 3.53
N ILE A 253 16.37 7.30 4.28
CA ILE A 253 15.19 6.52 3.94
C ILE A 253 14.13 6.62 5.04
N ASN A 254 12.87 6.76 4.65
CA ASN A 254 11.75 6.67 5.58
C ASN A 254 11.33 5.22 5.72
N ILE A 255 11.25 4.71 6.95
CA ILE A 255 10.80 3.35 7.23
C ILE A 255 9.45 3.42 7.95
N VAL A 256 8.47 2.73 7.41
CA VAL A 256 7.16 2.56 8.03
C VAL A 256 6.92 1.06 8.21
N VAL A 257 6.70 0.62 9.46
CA VAL A 257 6.37 -0.77 9.78
C VAL A 257 4.92 -0.85 10.18
N VAL A 258 4.17 -1.76 9.57
CA VAL A 258 2.73 -1.97 9.80
C VAL A 258 2.42 -3.46 9.95
N SER A 259 1.23 -3.76 10.45
CA SER A 259 0.59 -5.06 10.32
C SER A 259 -0.82 -4.86 9.78
N ASP A 260 -1.34 -5.83 9.06
CA ASP A 260 -2.69 -5.82 8.50
C ASP A 260 -3.77 -6.18 9.53
N HIS A 261 -3.44 -7.05 10.47
CA HIS A 261 -4.26 -7.43 11.62
C HIS A 261 -3.41 -8.01 12.74
N GLY A 262 -4.04 -8.42 13.81
CA GLY A 262 -3.44 -9.23 14.88
C GLY A 262 -3.91 -10.67 14.83
N MET A 263 -3.77 -11.37 15.96
CA MET A 263 -4.11 -12.79 16.11
C MET A 263 -4.81 -12.99 17.45
N MET A 264 -5.84 -13.83 17.48
CA MET A 264 -6.55 -14.20 18.71
C MET A 264 -6.62 -15.70 18.87
N ALA A 265 -6.41 -16.19 20.09
CA ALA A 265 -6.56 -17.61 20.39
C ALA A 265 -8.02 -18.05 20.22
N THR A 266 -8.22 -19.17 19.56
CA THR A 266 -9.51 -19.85 19.41
C THR A 266 -9.47 -21.23 20.08
N SER A 267 -10.60 -21.88 20.21
CA SER A 267 -10.68 -23.27 20.65
C SER A 267 -11.75 -24.03 19.84
N PRO A 268 -11.63 -25.37 19.73
CA PRO A 268 -12.64 -26.18 19.07
C PRO A 268 -14.05 -25.96 19.62
N ASP A 269 -14.18 -25.69 20.93
CA ASP A 269 -15.47 -25.47 21.59
C ASP A 269 -16.15 -24.16 21.17
N ARG A 270 -15.42 -23.27 20.46
CA ARG A 270 -15.94 -21.99 19.94
C ARG A 270 -16.18 -22.02 18.44
N VAL A 271 -16.03 -23.16 17.80
CA VAL A 271 -16.33 -23.33 16.36
C VAL A 271 -17.83 -23.44 16.18
N ILE A 272 -18.39 -22.69 15.25
CA ILE A 272 -19.78 -22.78 14.83
C ILE A 272 -19.82 -23.51 13.50
N TYR A 273 -20.41 -24.70 13.51
CA TYR A 273 -20.59 -25.52 12.31
C TYR A 273 -21.88 -25.08 11.62
N LEU A 274 -21.73 -24.45 10.45
CA LEU A 274 -22.88 -23.88 9.73
C LEU A 274 -23.81 -24.96 9.15
N ASP A 275 -23.32 -26.12 8.83
CA ASP A 275 -24.07 -27.26 8.34
C ASP A 275 -24.99 -27.86 9.40
N GLU A 276 -24.68 -27.67 10.70
CA GLU A 276 -25.56 -28.01 11.80
C GLU A 276 -26.74 -27.03 11.96
N LEU A 277 -26.56 -25.78 11.46
CA LEU A 277 -27.54 -24.71 11.60
C LEU A 277 -28.37 -24.50 10.35
N LEU A 278 -27.75 -24.62 9.18
CA LEU A 278 -28.31 -24.23 7.90
C LEU A 278 -28.13 -25.36 6.88
N PRO A 279 -29.21 -25.95 6.36
CA PRO A 279 -29.13 -26.98 5.33
C PRO A 279 -28.40 -26.41 4.07
N GLU A 280 -27.52 -27.20 3.50
CA GLU A 280 -26.81 -26.87 2.24
C GLU A 280 -27.76 -26.60 1.07
N THR A 281 -28.97 -27.16 1.11
CA THR A 281 -30.03 -26.93 0.12
C THR A 281 -30.69 -25.56 0.25
N TYR A 282 -30.43 -24.81 1.33
CA TYR A 282 -31.03 -23.47 1.58
C TYR A 282 -30.11 -22.36 1.15
N ALA A 283 -28.81 -22.53 1.29
CA ALA A 283 -27.85 -21.49 1.00
C ALA A 283 -26.48 -22.07 0.61
N ARG A 284 -25.68 -21.26 -0.05
CA ARG A 284 -24.26 -21.56 -0.26
C ARG A 284 -23.39 -20.60 0.54
N VAL A 285 -22.28 -21.09 1.01
CA VAL A 285 -21.28 -20.31 1.74
C VAL A 285 -20.25 -19.77 0.75
N ILE A 286 -20.04 -18.46 0.73
CA ILE A 286 -19.09 -17.76 -0.15
C ILE A 286 -17.70 -17.73 0.47
N SER A 287 -17.64 -17.42 1.77
CA SER A 287 -16.39 -17.31 2.55
C SER A 287 -16.58 -17.89 3.94
N TYR A 288 -15.49 -18.34 4.54
CA TYR A 288 -15.44 -18.91 5.88
C TYR A 288 -14.50 -18.10 6.77
N GLY A 289 -14.60 -18.26 8.07
CA GLY A 289 -13.72 -17.71 9.08
C GLY A 289 -14.41 -16.71 9.99
N VAL A 290 -13.70 -15.66 10.39
CA VAL A 290 -14.21 -14.64 11.31
C VAL A 290 -15.35 -13.82 10.70
N LEU A 291 -15.41 -13.74 9.41
CA LEU A 291 -16.52 -13.24 8.60
C LEU A 291 -16.95 -14.30 7.61
N THR A 292 -18.24 -14.59 7.58
CA THR A 292 -18.83 -15.57 6.66
C THR A 292 -19.84 -14.88 5.76
N GLY A 293 -19.65 -15.01 4.45
CA GLY A 293 -20.61 -14.59 3.44
C GLY A 293 -21.54 -15.76 3.08
N ILE A 294 -22.85 -15.54 3.16
CA ILE A 294 -23.86 -16.56 2.86
C ILE A 294 -24.83 -16.02 1.82
N GLU A 295 -25.07 -16.81 0.77
CA GLU A 295 -26.04 -16.51 -0.26
C GLU A 295 -27.19 -17.52 -0.24
N PRO A 296 -28.44 -17.09 0.03
CA PRO A 296 -29.60 -17.97 -0.04
C PRO A 296 -29.81 -18.51 -1.44
N LEU A 297 -30.10 -19.79 -1.57
CA LEU A 297 -30.51 -20.39 -2.81
C LEU A 297 -31.92 -19.94 -3.19
N ARG A 298 -32.24 -20.07 -4.49
CA ARG A 298 -33.53 -19.65 -5.04
C ARG A 298 -34.69 -20.35 -4.33
N GLY A 299 -35.61 -19.57 -3.79
CA GLY A 299 -36.75 -20.03 -3.04
C GLY A 299 -36.57 -20.18 -1.53
N HIS A 300 -35.32 -20.16 -1.03
CA HIS A 300 -35.01 -20.40 0.38
C HIS A 300 -34.61 -19.11 1.15
N GLY A 301 -34.75 -17.94 0.55
CA GLY A 301 -34.34 -16.67 1.18
C GLY A 301 -34.99 -16.43 2.56
N ARG A 302 -36.31 -16.68 2.69
CA ARG A 302 -37.03 -16.49 3.96
C ARG A 302 -36.58 -17.49 5.04
N ASP A 303 -36.41 -18.74 4.66
CA ASP A 303 -36.01 -19.80 5.60
C ASP A 303 -34.58 -19.57 6.09
N THR A 304 -33.67 -19.24 5.16
CA THR A 304 -32.27 -18.89 5.48
C THR A 304 -32.20 -17.68 6.41
N GLU A 305 -32.97 -16.61 6.14
CA GLU A 305 -33.01 -15.44 7.00
C GLU A 305 -33.61 -15.76 8.37
N ALA A 306 -34.66 -16.57 8.45
CA ALA A 306 -35.26 -16.96 9.71
C ALA A 306 -34.28 -17.69 10.62
N ILE A 307 -33.42 -18.54 10.04
CA ILE A 307 -32.38 -19.26 10.77
C ILE A 307 -31.26 -18.31 11.18
N LEU A 308 -30.67 -17.60 10.23
CA LEU A 308 -29.45 -16.82 10.47
C LEU A 308 -29.68 -15.54 11.28
N LEU A 309 -30.83 -14.89 11.12
CA LEU A 309 -31.14 -13.66 11.87
C LEU A 309 -31.74 -13.94 13.25
N ALA A 310 -31.95 -15.19 13.62
CA ALA A 310 -32.28 -15.57 14.98
C ALA A 310 -31.15 -15.19 15.96
N LYS A 311 -31.46 -15.18 17.26
CA LYS A 311 -30.44 -14.92 18.28
C LYS A 311 -29.54 -16.15 18.42
N HIS A 312 -28.25 -15.95 18.15
CA HIS A 312 -27.21 -16.97 18.36
C HIS A 312 -26.29 -16.56 19.53
N PRO A 313 -25.79 -17.50 20.34
CA PRO A 313 -24.98 -17.16 21.52
C PRO A 313 -23.61 -16.58 21.17
N HIS A 314 -22.99 -16.99 20.05
CA HIS A 314 -21.60 -16.68 19.73
C HIS A 314 -21.39 -16.07 18.33
N MET A 315 -22.46 -15.78 17.60
CA MET A 315 -22.39 -15.09 16.30
C MET A 315 -23.48 -14.05 16.16
N ARG A 316 -23.28 -13.10 15.25
CA ARG A 316 -24.27 -12.12 14.82
C ARG A 316 -24.34 -12.12 13.32
N CYS A 317 -25.55 -12.22 12.80
CA CYS A 317 -25.81 -12.16 11.36
C CYS A 317 -26.59 -10.88 11.01
N TRP A 318 -26.35 -10.38 9.83
CA TRP A 318 -27.04 -9.21 9.28
C TRP A 318 -27.33 -9.44 7.81
N ARG A 319 -28.39 -8.86 7.31
CA ARG A 319 -28.48 -8.64 5.86
C ARG A 319 -27.39 -7.66 5.46
N LYS A 320 -26.80 -7.81 4.27
CA LYS A 320 -25.74 -6.94 3.78
C LYS A 320 -26.07 -5.44 3.95
N ARG A 321 -27.29 -5.05 3.59
CA ARG A 321 -27.79 -3.65 3.73
C ARG A 321 -27.99 -3.16 5.17
N GLU A 322 -27.95 -4.04 6.14
CA GLU A 322 -28.21 -3.77 7.58
C GLU A 322 -26.93 -3.87 8.42
N LEU A 323 -25.79 -4.05 7.75
CA LEU A 323 -24.51 -4.07 8.46
C LEU A 323 -24.31 -2.77 9.25
N PRO A 324 -23.88 -2.86 10.50
CA PRO A 324 -23.66 -1.67 11.33
C PRO A 324 -22.68 -0.69 10.69
N ALA A 325 -23.04 0.58 10.62
CA ALA A 325 -22.22 1.63 9.99
C ALA A 325 -20.79 1.72 10.56
N ARG A 326 -20.57 1.31 11.83
CA ARG A 326 -19.25 1.28 12.46
C ARG A 326 -18.23 0.35 11.76
N PHE A 327 -18.71 -0.62 10.97
CA PHE A 327 -17.84 -1.51 10.20
C PHE A 327 -17.36 -0.87 8.90
N HIS A 328 -18.03 0.18 8.43
CA HIS A 328 -17.73 0.82 7.14
C HIS A 328 -17.62 -0.22 6.01
N TYR A 329 -18.63 -1.08 5.90
CA TYR A 329 -18.63 -2.24 5.02
C TYR A 329 -20.07 -2.54 4.59
N GLY A 330 -20.35 -2.55 3.26
CA GLY A 330 -21.69 -2.84 2.75
C GLY A 330 -22.16 -1.92 1.64
#